data_995a4963ff880c9a95b54be5ba9b89a5
#
_entry.id   995a4963ff880c9a95b54be5ba9b89a5
#
_cell.length_a   1.000
_cell.length_b   1.000
_cell.length_c   1.000
_cell.angle_alpha   90.00
_cell.angle_beta   90.00
_cell.angle_gamma   90.00
#
_symmetry.space_group_name_H-M   'P 1'
#
loop_
_entity.id
_entity.type
_entity.pdbx_description
1 polymer ?
#
loop_
_entity_poly.entity_id
_entity_poly.type
_entity_poly.pdbx_seq_one_letter_code
_entity_poly.pdbx_strand_id
1 'polypeptide(L)'
;MLAQNCDRDIRGRKAVEPITRFPDGPARQRKIVHIDMDAFFASVEQRDNPELRGKPVAVGGSRERGVVAAASYEAREFGVRSAMASVTAKRKCPHLTFVRPRFDVYKAVSLQIRTIFAEYTPIVEPLSLDEAYLDVTKNLKGVASATQIAEEIRAKIRAETGLTASAGISYNKFLAKLASDHRKPMVSSSSPQRWGPPLSRIYRSKNSTALGRRRQRR
;
A
#
# COMPACT_ATOMS: atom_id res chain seq x y z
N MET A 1 9.27 59.36 29.62
CA MET A 1 10.57 58.79 29.26
C MET A 1 10.43 57.27 29.34
N LEU A 2 10.37 56.60 28.21
CA LEU A 2 10.18 55.15 28.13
C LEU A 2 11.55 54.44 28.05
N ALA A 3 11.78 53.54 28.97
CA ALA A 3 12.98 52.71 28.95
C ALA A 3 12.83 51.63 27.87
N GLN A 4 13.68 51.70 26.83
CA GLN A 4 13.82 50.64 25.84
C GLN A 4 14.67 49.53 26.46
N ASN A 5 14.07 48.35 26.66
CA ASN A 5 14.73 47.16 27.08
C ASN A 5 15.65 46.65 25.96
N CYS A 6 16.89 46.47 26.29
CA CYS A 6 17.97 45.98 25.40
C CYS A 6 18.02 44.47 25.49
N ASP A 7 17.33 43.78 24.57
CA ASP A 7 17.36 42.31 24.43
C ASP A 7 18.57 41.86 23.62
N ARG A 8 19.75 42.00 24.16
CA ARG A 8 20.99 41.41 23.59
C ARG A 8 21.76 40.65 24.66
N ASP A 9 22.28 39.48 24.26
CA ASP A 9 23.20 38.72 25.11
C ASP A 9 24.53 39.49 25.32
N ILE A 10 25.35 39.05 26.29
CA ILE A 10 26.64 39.65 26.62
C ILE A 10 27.64 39.63 25.44
N ARG A 11 27.30 39.07 24.29
CA ARG A 11 28.09 39.03 23.04
C ARG A 11 27.43 39.82 21.91
N GLY A 12 26.42 40.65 22.21
CA GLY A 12 25.76 41.53 21.23
C GLY A 12 24.86 40.83 20.21
N ARG A 13 24.58 39.56 20.38
CA ARG A 13 23.68 38.80 19.49
C ARG A 13 22.23 38.93 19.95
N LYS A 14 21.27 39.02 18.99
CA LYS A 14 19.85 38.92 19.34
C LYS A 14 19.62 37.59 20.06
N ALA A 15 19.01 37.65 21.24
CA ALA A 15 18.57 36.45 21.92
C ALA A 15 17.65 35.68 20.99
N VAL A 16 18.03 34.46 20.64
CA VAL A 16 17.16 33.52 19.93
C VAL A 16 16.12 33.09 20.96
N GLU A 17 14.87 33.51 20.77
CA GLU A 17 13.79 33.02 21.62
C GLU A 17 13.81 31.49 21.60
N PRO A 18 13.75 30.84 22.75
CA PRO A 18 13.64 29.39 22.78
C PRO A 18 12.37 29.00 22.05
N ILE A 19 12.44 28.06 21.10
CA ILE A 19 11.30 27.47 20.39
C ILE A 19 10.49 26.67 21.43
N THR A 20 9.69 27.35 22.24
CA THR A 20 8.84 26.79 23.30
C THR A 20 7.36 26.74 22.91
N ARG A 21 7.03 26.65 21.64
CA ARG A 21 5.68 26.31 21.23
C ARG A 21 5.66 24.94 20.58
N PHE A 22 5.65 23.91 21.41
CA PHE A 22 4.92 22.71 21.03
C PHE A 22 3.42 23.09 21.00
N PRO A 23 2.71 22.80 19.89
CA PRO A 23 1.29 23.11 19.84
C PRO A 23 0.57 22.43 21.00
N ASP A 24 -0.18 23.21 21.78
CA ASP A 24 -0.90 22.79 22.97
C ASP A 24 -1.86 21.61 22.64
N GLY A 25 -1.67 20.50 23.33
CA GLY A 25 -2.47 19.30 23.30
C GLY A 25 -1.70 18.07 22.82
N PRO A 26 -2.04 16.88 23.30
CA PRO A 26 -1.44 15.64 22.80
C PRO A 26 -1.72 15.55 21.30
N ALA A 27 -0.68 15.54 20.49
CA ALA A 27 -0.77 15.43 19.03
C ALA A 27 -1.70 14.24 18.69
N ARG A 28 -2.88 14.54 18.16
CA ARG A 28 -3.89 13.50 17.86
C ARG A 28 -3.24 12.52 16.89
N GLN A 29 -3.09 11.28 17.33
CA GLN A 29 -2.43 10.25 16.54
C GLN A 29 -3.11 10.11 15.19
N ARG A 30 -2.33 10.19 14.09
CA ARG A 30 -2.84 10.03 12.74
C ARG A 30 -3.38 8.62 12.52
N LYS A 31 -4.39 8.51 11.69
CA LYS A 31 -4.99 7.26 11.24
C LYS A 31 -4.82 7.16 9.73
N ILE A 32 -3.79 6.43 9.31
CA ILE A 32 -3.47 6.22 7.91
C ILE A 32 -3.95 4.83 7.51
N VAL A 33 -4.75 4.76 6.47
CA VAL A 33 -5.17 3.52 5.82
C VAL A 33 -4.43 3.42 4.48
N HIS A 34 -3.80 2.30 4.20
CA HIS A 34 -3.29 1.96 2.88
C HIS A 34 -4.21 0.90 2.27
N ILE A 35 -4.81 1.21 1.13
CA ILE A 35 -5.62 0.29 0.35
C ILE A 35 -4.81 -0.15 -0.86
N ASP A 36 -4.84 -1.45 -1.17
CA ASP A 36 -4.13 -2.05 -2.28
C ASP A 36 -4.99 -3.18 -2.87
N MET A 37 -5.32 -3.10 -4.15
CA MET A 37 -6.16 -4.07 -4.82
C MET A 37 -5.44 -5.41 -5.01
N ASP A 38 -6.17 -6.50 -4.82
CA ASP A 38 -5.62 -7.84 -4.92
C ASP A 38 -5.41 -8.26 -6.38
N ALA A 39 -4.15 -8.45 -6.79
CA ALA A 39 -3.76 -8.85 -8.15
C ALA A 39 -4.48 -8.04 -9.26
N PHE A 40 -4.57 -6.71 -9.11
CA PHE A 40 -5.51 -5.81 -9.77
C PHE A 40 -5.78 -6.13 -11.24
N PHE A 41 -4.77 -6.01 -12.11
CA PHE A 41 -4.99 -6.22 -13.55
C PHE A 41 -5.48 -7.64 -13.86
N ALA A 42 -4.89 -8.65 -13.23
CA ALA A 42 -5.30 -10.03 -13.44
C ALA A 42 -6.72 -10.30 -12.92
N SER A 43 -7.08 -9.70 -11.79
CA SER A 43 -8.43 -9.81 -11.22
C SER A 43 -9.48 -9.13 -12.10
N VAL A 44 -9.17 -7.99 -12.75
CA VAL A 44 -10.05 -7.36 -13.74
C VAL A 44 -10.26 -8.28 -14.94
N GLU A 45 -9.20 -8.91 -15.46
CA GLU A 45 -9.33 -9.83 -16.58
C GLU A 45 -10.15 -11.08 -16.23
N GLN A 46 -9.95 -11.65 -15.05
CA GLN A 46 -10.74 -12.81 -14.58
C GLN A 46 -12.19 -12.45 -14.25
N ARG A 47 -12.46 -11.19 -13.83
CA ARG A 47 -13.82 -10.69 -13.63
C ARG A 47 -14.57 -10.59 -14.97
N ASP A 48 -13.95 -9.94 -15.94
CA ASP A 48 -14.56 -9.61 -17.22
C ASP A 48 -14.63 -10.82 -18.17
N ASN A 49 -13.69 -11.78 -18.02
CA ASN A 49 -13.69 -13.01 -18.80
C ASN A 49 -13.78 -14.24 -17.87
N PRO A 50 -14.99 -14.82 -17.72
CA PRO A 50 -15.21 -15.98 -16.85
C PRO A 50 -14.33 -17.20 -17.17
N GLU A 51 -13.89 -17.35 -18.44
CA GLU A 51 -13.03 -18.47 -18.85
C GLU A 51 -11.63 -18.41 -18.22
N LEU A 52 -11.21 -17.25 -17.72
CA LEU A 52 -9.93 -17.08 -17.05
C LEU A 52 -10.01 -17.37 -15.54
N ARG A 53 -11.19 -17.52 -14.98
CA ARG A 53 -11.38 -17.75 -13.54
C ARG A 53 -10.79 -19.08 -13.11
N GLY A 54 -10.06 -19.06 -11.99
CA GLY A 54 -9.40 -20.24 -11.45
C GLY A 54 -8.20 -20.72 -12.28
N LYS A 55 -7.83 -20.03 -13.35
CA LYS A 55 -6.65 -20.35 -14.15
C LYS A 55 -5.47 -19.44 -13.83
N PRO A 56 -4.23 -19.92 -13.96
CA PRO A 56 -3.06 -19.05 -13.83
C PRO A 56 -3.00 -18.08 -15.01
N VAL A 57 -3.16 -16.79 -14.68
CA VAL A 57 -3.19 -15.67 -15.63
C VAL A 57 -2.05 -14.70 -15.34
N ALA A 58 -1.39 -14.24 -16.38
CA ALA A 58 -0.45 -13.13 -16.34
C ALA A 58 -0.89 -12.04 -17.32
N VAL A 59 -1.05 -10.83 -16.85
CA VAL A 59 -1.25 -9.66 -17.69
C VAL A 59 0.11 -9.14 -18.11
N GLY A 60 0.34 -8.98 -19.41
CA GLY A 60 1.62 -8.51 -19.94
C GLY A 60 1.91 -8.99 -21.35
N GLY A 61 3.14 -8.76 -21.79
CA GLY A 61 3.60 -9.24 -23.11
C GLY A 61 4.01 -10.72 -23.05
N SER A 62 3.51 -11.52 -23.99
CA SER A 62 3.85 -12.96 -24.10
C SER A 62 5.14 -13.24 -24.89
N ARG A 63 5.76 -12.22 -25.51
CA ARG A 63 6.93 -12.34 -26.37
C ARG A 63 8.22 -12.48 -25.54
N GLU A 64 9.33 -12.86 -26.19
CA GLU A 64 10.65 -13.07 -25.55
C GLU A 64 11.11 -11.91 -24.65
N ARG A 65 10.85 -10.66 -25.07
CA ARG A 65 11.13 -9.43 -24.27
C ARG A 65 9.95 -8.98 -23.42
N GLY A 66 8.90 -9.80 -23.30
CA GLY A 66 7.74 -9.48 -22.50
C GLY A 66 8.05 -9.52 -21.00
N VAL A 67 7.27 -8.74 -20.25
CA VAL A 67 7.32 -8.69 -18.79
C VAL A 67 5.91 -8.89 -18.25
N VAL A 68 5.80 -9.62 -17.15
CA VAL A 68 4.56 -9.76 -16.37
C VAL A 68 4.26 -8.45 -15.66
N ALA A 69 3.19 -7.76 -16.02
CA ALA A 69 2.72 -6.57 -15.31
C ALA A 69 1.99 -6.96 -14.02
N ALA A 70 1.10 -7.96 -14.08
CA ALA A 70 0.43 -8.53 -12.91
C ALA A 70 0.21 -10.03 -13.11
N ALA A 71 0.24 -10.78 -12.00
CA ALA A 71 -0.01 -12.22 -11.98
C ALA A 71 -1.19 -12.53 -11.07
N SER A 72 -2.11 -13.39 -11.51
CA SER A 72 -3.21 -13.90 -10.68
C SER A 72 -2.67 -14.72 -9.51
N TYR A 73 -3.50 -14.97 -8.51
CA TYR A 73 -3.09 -15.76 -7.35
C TYR A 73 -2.75 -17.20 -7.74
N GLU A 74 -3.48 -17.79 -8.64
CA GLU A 74 -3.20 -19.13 -9.21
C GLU A 74 -1.81 -19.16 -9.90
N ALA A 75 -1.45 -18.10 -10.64
CA ALA A 75 -0.12 -18.00 -11.23
C ALA A 75 1.00 -17.80 -10.18
N ARG A 76 0.67 -17.10 -9.08
CA ARG A 76 1.63 -16.89 -7.96
C ARG A 76 1.97 -18.18 -7.21
N GLU A 77 1.09 -19.17 -7.19
CA GLU A 77 1.38 -20.51 -6.62
C GLU A 77 2.55 -21.20 -7.33
N PHE A 78 2.69 -20.99 -8.65
CA PHE A 78 3.83 -21.47 -9.44
C PHE A 78 5.06 -20.53 -9.34
N GLY A 79 5.02 -19.52 -8.47
CA GLY A 79 6.10 -18.58 -8.29
C GLY A 79 6.20 -17.51 -9.39
N VAL A 80 5.15 -17.31 -10.20
CA VAL A 80 5.07 -16.17 -11.14
C VAL A 80 4.81 -14.90 -10.35
N ARG A 81 5.52 -13.80 -10.69
CA ARG A 81 5.41 -12.50 -10.01
C ARG A 81 5.46 -11.36 -11.03
N SER A 82 4.94 -10.20 -10.64
CA SER A 82 5.12 -8.94 -11.37
C SER A 82 6.61 -8.64 -11.59
N ALA A 83 6.92 -7.93 -12.66
CA ALA A 83 8.26 -7.64 -13.15
C ALA A 83 9.09 -8.84 -13.61
N MET A 84 8.55 -10.07 -13.60
CA MET A 84 9.23 -11.26 -14.11
C MET A 84 9.23 -11.27 -15.64
N ALA A 85 10.36 -11.67 -16.26
CA ALA A 85 10.40 -11.90 -17.70
C ALA A 85 9.40 -12.99 -18.11
N SER A 86 8.65 -12.77 -19.20
CA SER A 86 7.57 -13.67 -19.64
C SER A 86 8.06 -15.08 -19.96
N VAL A 87 9.27 -15.20 -20.53
CA VAL A 87 9.93 -16.50 -20.76
C VAL A 87 10.16 -17.26 -19.46
N THR A 88 10.59 -16.57 -18.42
CA THR A 88 10.79 -17.16 -17.08
C THR A 88 9.46 -17.57 -16.45
N ALA A 89 8.45 -16.72 -16.57
CA ALA A 89 7.09 -17.01 -16.07
C ALA A 89 6.52 -18.27 -16.76
N LYS A 90 6.67 -18.38 -18.08
CA LYS A 90 6.18 -19.54 -18.85
C LYS A 90 6.94 -20.84 -18.48
N ARG A 91 8.25 -20.77 -18.19
CA ARG A 91 9.00 -21.92 -17.67
C ARG A 91 8.53 -22.39 -16.30
N LYS A 92 8.16 -21.44 -15.42
CA LYS A 92 7.64 -21.76 -14.08
C LYS A 92 6.21 -22.34 -14.13
N CYS A 93 5.39 -21.83 -15.05
CA CYS A 93 4.01 -22.26 -15.25
C CYS A 93 3.74 -22.50 -16.73
N PRO A 94 3.95 -23.73 -17.25
CA PRO A 94 3.78 -24.04 -18.67
C PRO A 94 2.38 -23.77 -19.22
N HIS A 95 1.36 -23.87 -18.39
CA HIS A 95 -0.05 -23.60 -18.73
C HIS A 95 -0.49 -22.17 -18.44
N LEU A 96 0.45 -21.27 -18.13
CA LEU A 96 0.17 -19.85 -17.89
C LEU A 96 -0.49 -19.19 -19.10
N THR A 97 -1.63 -18.56 -18.88
CA THR A 97 -2.32 -17.76 -19.90
C THR A 97 -1.86 -16.32 -19.84
N PHE A 98 -1.32 -15.80 -20.96
CA PHE A 98 -0.96 -14.40 -21.07
C PHE A 98 -2.11 -13.60 -21.67
N VAL A 99 -2.48 -12.48 -21.03
CA VAL A 99 -3.50 -11.54 -21.48
C VAL A 99 -2.86 -10.18 -21.75
N ARG A 100 -3.26 -9.53 -22.85
CA ARG A 100 -2.81 -8.17 -23.17
C ARG A 100 -3.40 -7.17 -22.18
N PRO A 101 -2.63 -6.19 -21.67
CA PRO A 101 -3.16 -5.18 -20.77
C PRO A 101 -4.24 -4.31 -21.45
N ARG A 102 -5.33 -4.04 -20.73
CA ARG A 102 -6.41 -3.11 -21.11
C ARG A 102 -6.38 -1.89 -20.17
N PHE A 103 -5.39 -1.02 -20.35
CA PHE A 103 -5.14 0.11 -19.44
C PHE A 103 -6.32 1.10 -19.35
N ASP A 104 -7.11 1.25 -20.38
CA ASP A 104 -8.35 2.03 -20.40
C ASP A 104 -9.36 1.50 -19.37
N VAL A 105 -9.59 0.18 -19.35
CA VAL A 105 -10.46 -0.49 -18.39
C VAL A 105 -9.90 -0.36 -16.96
N TYR A 106 -8.59 -0.57 -16.78
CA TYR A 106 -7.96 -0.46 -15.45
C TYR A 106 -8.06 0.96 -14.90
N LYS A 107 -7.90 1.99 -15.75
CA LYS A 107 -8.09 3.39 -15.36
C LYS A 107 -9.54 3.68 -14.96
N ALA A 108 -10.51 3.17 -15.71
CA ALA A 108 -11.93 3.34 -15.38
C ALA A 108 -12.27 2.72 -14.02
N VAL A 109 -11.81 1.49 -13.75
CA VAL A 109 -12.00 0.83 -12.45
C VAL A 109 -11.28 1.59 -11.34
N SER A 110 -10.05 2.07 -11.58
CA SER A 110 -9.31 2.89 -10.61
C SER A 110 -10.07 4.16 -10.24
N LEU A 111 -10.72 4.82 -11.20
CA LEU A 111 -11.54 6.01 -10.92
C LEU A 111 -12.75 5.67 -10.04
N GLN A 112 -13.43 4.57 -10.29
CA GLN A 112 -14.54 4.10 -9.43
C GLN A 112 -14.06 3.89 -7.99
N ILE A 113 -12.91 3.22 -7.81
CA ILE A 113 -12.33 2.99 -6.48
C ILE A 113 -11.99 4.32 -5.79
N ARG A 114 -11.43 5.29 -6.51
CA ARG A 114 -11.12 6.61 -5.95
C ARG A 114 -12.36 7.39 -5.54
N THR A 115 -13.48 7.23 -6.25
CA THR A 115 -14.76 7.82 -5.84
C THR A 115 -15.21 7.27 -4.49
N ILE A 116 -15.04 5.96 -4.26
CA ILE A 116 -15.32 5.35 -2.97
C ILE A 116 -14.44 5.95 -1.86
N PHE A 117 -13.14 6.17 -2.11
CA PHE A 117 -12.23 6.77 -1.13
C PHE A 117 -12.65 8.19 -0.74
N ALA A 118 -13.07 8.99 -1.73
CA ALA A 118 -13.49 10.38 -1.52
C ALA A 118 -14.71 10.52 -0.61
N GLU A 119 -15.54 9.49 -0.46
CA GLU A 119 -16.66 9.50 0.49
C GLU A 119 -16.21 9.49 1.96
N TYR A 120 -15.02 9.01 2.24
CA TYR A 120 -14.51 8.88 3.60
C TYR A 120 -13.55 9.98 3.99
N THR A 121 -12.75 10.46 3.06
CA THR A 121 -11.76 11.51 3.33
C THR A 121 -11.39 12.28 2.06
N PRO A 122 -11.16 13.60 2.15
CA PRO A 122 -10.60 14.37 1.05
C PRO A 122 -9.07 14.19 0.92
N ILE A 123 -8.42 13.59 1.92
CA ILE A 123 -6.96 13.42 1.97
C ILE A 123 -6.62 12.03 1.44
N VAL A 124 -6.60 11.90 0.12
CA VAL A 124 -6.23 10.68 -0.61
C VAL A 124 -4.95 10.93 -1.38
N GLU A 125 -3.96 10.06 -1.23
CA GLU A 125 -2.69 10.08 -1.96
C GLU A 125 -2.56 8.80 -2.79
N PRO A 126 -2.92 8.83 -4.09
CA PRO A 126 -2.73 7.70 -4.98
C PRO A 126 -1.25 7.43 -5.25
N LEU A 127 -0.84 6.17 -5.20
CA LEU A 127 0.51 5.72 -5.56
C LEU A 127 0.54 5.13 -6.97
N SER A 128 -0.53 4.44 -7.34
CA SER A 128 -0.69 3.77 -8.65
C SER A 128 -2.19 3.72 -9.01
N LEU A 129 -2.55 2.90 -10.00
CA LEU A 129 -3.96 2.65 -10.35
C LEU A 129 -4.69 1.80 -9.30
N ASP A 130 -3.95 1.03 -8.51
CA ASP A 130 -4.45 0.00 -7.61
C ASP A 130 -4.18 0.26 -6.14
N GLU A 131 -3.38 1.27 -5.79
CA GLU A 131 -3.06 1.55 -4.39
C GLU A 131 -3.12 3.04 -4.04
N ALA A 132 -3.52 3.34 -2.80
CA ALA A 132 -3.56 4.69 -2.26
C ALA A 132 -3.41 4.71 -0.74
N TYR A 133 -2.87 5.83 -0.22
CA TYR A 133 -2.99 6.19 1.19
C TYR A 133 -4.18 7.10 1.42
N LEU A 134 -4.90 6.84 2.52
CA LEU A 134 -6.02 7.65 3.00
C LEU A 134 -5.69 8.13 4.41
N ASP A 135 -5.73 9.42 4.66
CA ASP A 135 -5.70 9.95 6.02
C ASP A 135 -7.14 10.10 6.53
N VAL A 136 -7.54 9.18 7.39
CA VAL A 136 -8.88 9.13 7.99
C VAL A 136 -8.91 9.65 9.42
N THR A 137 -7.88 10.40 9.84
CA THR A 137 -7.80 11.01 11.17
C THR A 137 -9.01 11.88 11.46
N LYS A 138 -9.42 12.67 10.44
CA LYS A 138 -10.67 13.44 10.42
C LYS A 138 -11.45 12.99 9.18
N ASN A 139 -12.27 11.94 9.34
CA ASN A 139 -13.04 11.41 8.23
C ASN A 139 -14.42 12.09 8.11
N LEU A 140 -15.00 12.05 6.90
CA LEU A 140 -16.26 12.72 6.57
C LEU A 140 -17.49 12.04 7.18
N LYS A 141 -17.40 10.75 7.52
CA LYS A 141 -18.52 9.96 8.06
C LYS A 141 -18.58 9.95 9.60
N GLY A 142 -17.64 10.59 10.28
CA GLY A 142 -17.60 10.61 11.75
C GLY A 142 -17.28 9.27 12.40
N VAL A 143 -16.80 8.28 11.64
CA VAL A 143 -16.48 6.94 12.14
C VAL A 143 -15.21 7.01 12.99
N ALA A 144 -15.29 6.54 14.23
CA ALA A 144 -14.16 6.63 15.17
C ALA A 144 -13.04 5.63 14.84
N SER A 145 -13.36 4.46 14.27
CA SER A 145 -12.42 3.37 13.99
C SER A 145 -11.91 3.41 12.56
N ALA A 146 -10.59 3.54 12.36
CA ALA A 146 -9.99 3.40 11.04
C ALA A 146 -10.08 1.97 10.47
N THR A 147 -10.17 0.97 11.34
CA THR A 147 -10.40 -0.43 10.94
C THR A 147 -11.78 -0.59 10.32
N GLN A 148 -12.80 -0.03 10.97
CA GLN A 148 -14.16 -0.04 10.43
C GLN A 148 -14.24 0.68 9.08
N ILE A 149 -13.61 1.85 8.95
CA ILE A 149 -13.53 2.57 7.66
C ILE A 149 -12.91 1.68 6.58
N ALA A 150 -11.80 1.00 6.88
CA ALA A 150 -11.14 0.13 5.93
C ALA A 150 -12.00 -1.07 5.53
N GLU A 151 -12.74 -1.64 6.45
CA GLU A 151 -13.70 -2.74 6.20
C GLU A 151 -14.86 -2.27 5.31
N GLU A 152 -15.45 -1.11 5.61
CA GLU A 152 -16.52 -0.52 4.80
C GLU A 152 -16.05 -0.21 3.37
N ILE A 153 -14.87 0.40 3.21
CA ILE A 153 -14.27 0.68 1.89
C ILE A 153 -14.09 -0.62 1.10
N ARG A 154 -13.53 -1.66 1.70
CA ARG A 154 -13.30 -2.95 1.05
C ARG A 154 -14.61 -3.65 0.66
N ALA A 155 -15.60 -3.62 1.53
CA ALA A 155 -16.93 -4.14 1.25
C ALA A 155 -17.57 -3.40 0.06
N LYS A 156 -17.45 -2.08 0.02
CA LYS A 156 -17.98 -1.24 -1.04
C LYS A 156 -17.26 -1.48 -2.38
N ILE A 157 -15.92 -1.57 -2.37
CA ILE A 157 -15.14 -1.95 -3.55
C ILE A 157 -15.65 -3.28 -4.10
N ARG A 158 -15.83 -4.29 -3.26
CA ARG A 158 -16.33 -5.59 -3.70
C ARG A 158 -17.73 -5.52 -4.27
N ALA A 159 -18.63 -4.78 -3.64
CA ALA A 159 -20.02 -4.64 -4.09
C ALA A 159 -20.11 -3.93 -5.44
N GLU A 160 -19.35 -2.85 -5.64
CA GLU A 160 -19.44 -2.00 -6.83
C GLU A 160 -18.59 -2.49 -8.00
N THR A 161 -17.43 -3.09 -7.72
CA THR A 161 -16.47 -3.48 -8.77
C THR A 161 -16.34 -4.99 -8.97
N GLY A 162 -16.85 -5.80 -8.04
CA GLY A 162 -16.64 -7.26 -8.02
C GLY A 162 -15.21 -7.68 -7.66
N LEU A 163 -14.32 -6.73 -7.33
CA LEU A 163 -12.92 -6.96 -7.03
C LEU A 163 -12.67 -6.94 -5.51
N THR A 164 -11.51 -7.45 -5.11
CA THR A 164 -11.08 -7.45 -3.70
C THR A 164 -9.89 -6.53 -3.48
N ALA A 165 -9.79 -6.01 -2.26
CA ALA A 165 -8.69 -5.18 -1.81
C ALA A 165 -8.21 -5.60 -0.42
N SER A 166 -6.93 -5.42 -0.17
CA SER A 166 -6.32 -5.54 1.14
C SER A 166 -6.11 -4.15 1.74
N ALA A 167 -6.23 -4.06 3.07
CA ALA A 167 -6.06 -2.80 3.79
C ALA A 167 -5.05 -2.95 4.92
N GLY A 168 -4.19 -1.96 5.08
CA GLY A 168 -3.30 -1.83 6.22
C GLY A 168 -3.55 -0.51 6.95
N ILE A 169 -3.62 -0.56 8.27
CA ILE A 169 -3.94 0.58 9.13
C ILE A 169 -2.80 0.85 10.09
N SER A 170 -2.33 2.09 10.15
CA SER A 170 -1.30 2.51 11.10
C SER A 170 -1.31 4.03 11.32
N TYR A 171 -0.40 4.52 12.16
CA TYR A 171 -0.18 5.95 12.38
C TYR A 171 0.76 6.60 11.36
N ASN A 172 1.40 5.82 10.50
CA ASN A 172 2.24 6.32 9.41
C ASN A 172 2.09 5.45 8.14
N LYS A 173 2.48 6.02 6.99
CA LYS A 173 2.36 5.40 5.67
C LYS A 173 3.15 4.11 5.53
N PHE A 174 4.39 4.09 6.01
CA PHE A 174 5.28 2.92 5.90
C PHE A 174 4.68 1.69 6.56
N LEU A 175 4.23 1.82 7.81
CA LEU A 175 3.62 0.72 8.54
C LEU A 175 2.25 0.32 7.98
N ALA A 176 1.47 1.30 7.50
CA ALA A 176 0.20 1.01 6.84
C ALA A 176 0.41 0.16 5.57
N LYS A 177 1.39 0.52 4.72
CA LYS A 177 1.72 -0.26 3.52
C LYS A 177 2.25 -1.65 3.88
N LEU A 178 3.13 -1.77 4.85
CA LEU A 178 3.63 -3.05 5.31
C LEU A 178 2.50 -3.96 5.84
N ALA A 179 1.55 -3.38 6.56
CA ALA A 179 0.39 -4.10 7.09
C ALA A 179 -0.54 -4.60 5.98
N SER A 180 -0.75 -3.83 4.89
CA SER A 180 -1.60 -4.24 3.77
C SER A 180 -1.02 -5.45 3.02
N ASP A 181 0.30 -5.62 3.01
CA ASP A 181 0.96 -6.75 2.34
C ASP A 181 1.01 -8.03 3.19
N HIS A 182 0.79 -7.93 4.49
CA HIS A 182 1.08 -9.00 5.47
C HIS A 182 0.06 -10.10 5.38
N ARG A 183 -0.79 -10.39 4.72
CA ARG A 183 -1.73 -11.54 4.61
C ARG A 183 -2.62 -11.41 3.37
N LYS A 184 -2.08 -10.87 2.26
CA LYS A 184 -2.85 -10.87 1.01
C LYS A 184 -3.21 -12.31 0.59
N PRO A 185 -4.36 -12.58 0.01
CA PRO A 185 -5.40 -11.64 -0.44
C PRO A 185 -6.46 -11.33 0.63
N MET A 186 -7.17 -10.22 0.41
CA MET A 186 -8.40 -9.82 1.09
C MET A 186 -8.34 -9.75 2.63
N VAL A 187 -7.35 -9.02 3.18
CA VAL A 187 -7.21 -8.85 4.64
C VAL A 187 -7.22 -7.38 5.06
N SER A 188 -7.85 -7.11 6.21
CA SER A 188 -7.56 -5.91 7.01
C SER A 188 -6.55 -6.28 8.08
N SER A 189 -5.38 -5.64 8.07
CA SER A 189 -4.42 -5.75 9.16
C SER A 189 -4.20 -4.39 9.79
N SER A 190 -4.42 -4.30 11.09
CA SER A 190 -4.05 -3.15 11.89
C SER A 190 -2.70 -3.40 12.54
N SER A 191 -1.84 -2.38 12.57
CA SER A 191 -0.64 -2.34 13.39
C SER A 191 -1.03 -1.77 14.76
N PRO A 192 -1.11 -2.58 15.83
CA PRO A 192 -1.42 -2.08 17.17
C PRO A 192 -0.29 -1.17 17.67
N GLN A 193 -0.63 -0.22 18.54
CA GLN A 193 0.31 0.74 19.16
C GLN A 193 1.49 0.12 19.93
N ARG A 194 1.48 -1.18 20.17
CA ARG A 194 2.50 -1.94 20.91
C ARG A 194 3.57 -2.62 20.06
N TRP A 195 3.73 -2.25 18.80
CA TRP A 195 4.72 -2.89 17.94
C TRP A 195 6.09 -2.19 18.04
N GLY A 196 6.81 -2.39 19.20
CA GLY A 196 8.27 -2.39 19.24
C GLY A 196 8.77 -3.68 18.56
N PRO A 197 9.13 -4.77 19.21
CA PRO A 197 10.04 -5.81 18.70
C PRO A 197 9.58 -6.76 17.55
N PRO A 198 8.32 -7.11 17.28
CA PRO A 198 8.04 -8.24 16.36
C PRO A 198 8.30 -7.98 14.88
N LEU A 199 8.05 -6.75 14.36
CA LEU A 199 8.29 -6.45 12.95
C LEU A 199 9.78 -6.32 12.61
N SER A 200 10.59 -5.86 13.54
CA SER A 200 12.04 -5.83 13.38
C SER A 200 12.64 -7.24 13.30
N ARG A 201 12.03 -8.24 13.93
CA ARG A 201 12.44 -9.65 13.83
C ARG A 201 12.12 -10.28 12.49
N ILE A 202 10.95 -9.98 11.91
CA ILE A 202 10.55 -10.53 10.60
C ILE A 202 11.40 -9.93 9.47
N TYR A 203 11.74 -8.63 9.57
CA TYR A 203 12.59 -7.96 8.59
C TYR A 203 14.06 -8.41 8.69
N ARG A 204 14.58 -8.69 9.88
CA ARG A 204 15.94 -9.23 10.08
C ARG A 204 16.12 -10.63 9.52
N SER A 205 15.11 -11.51 9.61
CA SER A 205 15.26 -12.90 9.15
C SER A 205 15.31 -13.03 7.61
N LYS A 206 14.67 -12.14 6.86
CA LYS A 206 14.71 -12.17 5.38
C LYS A 206 15.97 -11.55 4.78
N ASN A 207 16.62 -10.62 5.47
CA ASN A 207 17.84 -9.96 4.98
C ASN A 207 19.15 -10.59 5.50
N SER A 208 19.12 -11.32 6.62
CA SER A 208 20.32 -11.95 7.16
C SER A 208 20.77 -13.19 6.37
N THR A 209 19.85 -13.86 5.66
CA THR A 209 20.18 -15.03 4.83
C THR A 209 20.87 -14.65 3.52
N ALA A 210 20.73 -13.42 3.05
CA ALA A 210 21.35 -12.96 1.79
C ALA A 210 22.80 -12.46 1.97
N LEU A 211 23.16 -12.00 3.16
CA LEU A 211 24.51 -11.47 3.44
C LEU A 211 25.50 -12.52 3.97
N GLY A 212 25.01 -13.66 4.47
CA GLY A 212 25.86 -14.72 5.04
C GLY A 212 26.59 -15.60 4.01
N ARG A 213 26.17 -15.60 2.72
CA ARG A 213 26.74 -16.50 1.70
C ARG A 213 27.88 -15.91 0.86
N ARG A 214 28.31 -14.68 1.09
CA ARG A 214 29.39 -14.04 0.30
C ARG A 214 30.76 -14.04 0.97
N ARG A 215 30.97 -14.67 2.13
CA ARG A 215 32.25 -14.65 2.87
C ARG A 215 32.97 -15.98 3.03
N GLN A 216 32.61 -17.01 2.26
CA GLN A 216 33.35 -18.28 2.29
C GLN A 216 33.71 -18.77 0.88
N ARG A 217 34.40 -17.96 0.10
CA ARG A 217 35.27 -18.42 -1.01
C ARG A 217 36.44 -17.46 -1.16
N ARG A 218 37.47 -17.69 -0.37
CA ARG A 218 38.88 -17.50 -0.71
C ARG A 218 39.66 -18.57 0.02
#